data_e9630f21cb35000768ee3d6f49174eba
#
_entry.id   e9630f21cb35000768ee3d6f49174eba
#
_cell.length_a   1.000
_cell.length_b   1.000
_cell.length_c   1.000
_cell.angle_alpha   90.00
_cell.angle_beta   90.00
_cell.angle_gamma   90.00
#
_symmetry.space_group_name_H-M   'P 1'
#
loop_
_entity.id
_entity.type
_entity.pdbx_description
1 polymer ?
#
loop_
_entity_poly.entity_id
_entity_poly.type
_entity_poly.pdbx_seq_one_letter_code
_entity_poly.pdbx_strand_id
1 'polypeptide(L)'
;MVASAHMSVLTASVAGVPRIIASAPPVNGEPHPAIVAAMHMGGAHEIYVMGGIQAVGAMAIGTETIEPVHMLVGPGNAFVAEAKRQLYGRVGIDLFAGPTETMVIVDHTVDAELCATDLLGQAEHGYNSPAAMITCSEKLAQDTMIEIERILKILPTSETASASWENYGDMILCDTHEEMLGVANDMAYEHVQIMTDRDDWYLENMHSYGALFLGPRTNVANGDKVIGTNHTLPTKKAGRYTGGLWVGKFLKTHSYQRIETDEAAQLVGEYGSRLCILEGFVGHAEQCNVRVRRYGGKNIPYGEAAE
;
A
#
# COMPACT_ATOMS: atom_id res chain seq x y z
N MET A 1 13.23 12.58 0.65
CA MET A 1 12.91 11.97 -0.68
C MET A 1 11.96 12.90 -1.44
N VAL A 2 12.43 13.48 -2.56
CA VAL A 2 11.65 14.44 -3.37
C VAL A 2 10.46 13.75 -4.05
N ALA A 3 10.68 12.57 -4.61
CA ALA A 3 9.64 11.82 -5.30
C ALA A 3 8.46 11.44 -4.37
N SER A 4 8.72 11.03 -3.14
CA SER A 4 7.66 10.75 -2.16
C SER A 4 6.78 11.97 -1.87
N ALA A 5 7.40 13.16 -1.77
CA ALA A 5 6.67 14.40 -1.54
C ALA A 5 5.70 14.70 -2.69
N HIS A 6 6.19 14.60 -3.92
CA HIS A 6 5.38 14.77 -5.11
C HIS A 6 4.29 13.69 -5.24
N MET A 7 4.65 12.42 -5.18
CA MET A 7 3.72 11.31 -5.40
C MET A 7 2.59 11.25 -4.37
N SER A 8 2.87 11.55 -3.10
CA SER A 8 1.85 11.54 -2.04
C SER A 8 0.87 12.70 -2.19
N VAL A 9 1.38 13.91 -2.39
CA VAL A 9 0.57 15.14 -2.48
C VAL A 9 -0.25 15.18 -3.77
N LEU A 10 0.38 14.88 -4.91
CA LEU A 10 -0.30 14.92 -6.21
C LEU A 10 -1.43 13.90 -6.29
N THR A 11 -1.24 12.70 -5.75
CA THR A 11 -2.29 11.67 -5.74
C THR A 11 -3.52 12.14 -4.94
N ALA A 12 -3.32 12.77 -3.80
CA ALA A 12 -4.40 13.36 -3.01
C ALA A 12 -5.08 14.53 -3.75
N SER A 13 -4.30 15.39 -4.41
CA SER A 13 -4.81 16.51 -5.20
C SER A 13 -5.69 16.04 -6.37
N VAL A 14 -5.21 15.06 -7.14
CA VAL A 14 -5.97 14.46 -8.26
C VAL A 14 -7.24 13.75 -7.79
N ALA A 15 -7.21 13.17 -6.59
CA ALA A 15 -8.40 12.57 -5.96
C ALA A 15 -9.44 13.62 -5.50
N GLY A 16 -9.13 14.92 -5.57
CA GLY A 16 -10.03 15.99 -5.17
C GLY A 16 -10.10 16.22 -3.66
N VAL A 17 -9.05 15.86 -2.92
CA VAL A 17 -8.97 16.12 -1.47
C VAL A 17 -8.93 17.63 -1.22
N PRO A 18 -9.90 18.21 -0.48
CA PRO A 18 -10.05 19.68 -0.38
C PRO A 18 -8.99 20.35 0.49
N ARG A 19 -8.35 19.62 1.41
CA ARG A 19 -7.29 20.12 2.28
C ARG A 19 -6.17 19.08 2.36
N ILE A 20 -5.00 19.45 1.87
CA ILE A 20 -3.80 18.60 1.85
C ILE A 20 -2.72 19.29 2.66
N ILE A 21 -2.30 18.68 3.74
CA ILE A 21 -1.12 19.07 4.49
C ILE A 21 0.02 18.09 4.22
N ALA A 22 1.21 18.62 4.05
CA ALA A 22 2.41 17.85 3.78
C ALA A 22 3.49 18.14 4.84
N SER A 23 4.26 17.12 5.19
CA SER A 23 5.30 17.25 6.21
C SER A 23 6.55 16.48 5.79
N ALA A 24 7.71 17.08 6.03
CA ALA A 24 9.01 16.44 5.86
C ALA A 24 9.97 16.91 6.96
N PRO A 25 10.87 16.01 7.42
CA PRO A 25 11.86 16.40 8.41
C PRO A 25 12.83 17.45 7.86
N PRO A 26 13.39 18.31 8.72
CA PRO A 26 14.45 19.23 8.31
C PRO A 26 15.71 18.47 7.88
N VAL A 27 16.48 19.08 6.99
CA VAL A 27 17.83 18.62 6.62
C VAL A 27 18.79 19.69 7.10
N ASN A 28 19.72 19.30 7.99
CA ASN A 28 20.63 20.24 8.67
C ASN A 28 19.92 21.41 9.40
N GLY A 29 18.73 21.13 9.94
CA GLY A 29 17.93 22.13 10.67
C GLY A 29 17.04 23.02 9.79
N GLU A 30 17.11 22.88 8.48
CA GLU A 30 16.40 23.72 7.50
C GLU A 30 15.46 22.90 6.60
N PRO A 31 14.39 23.52 6.04
CA PRO A 31 13.58 22.89 5.02
C PRO A 31 14.40 22.57 3.77
N HIS A 32 14.29 21.37 3.23
CA HIS A 32 14.95 21.01 1.98
C HIS A 32 14.22 21.62 0.78
N PRO A 33 14.84 22.56 -0.01
CA PRO A 33 14.13 23.33 -1.01
C PRO A 33 13.41 22.48 -2.08
N ALA A 34 14.05 21.41 -2.57
CA ALA A 34 13.47 20.54 -3.58
C ALA A 34 12.25 19.74 -3.05
N ILE A 35 12.25 19.37 -1.76
CA ILE A 35 11.11 18.68 -1.13
C ILE A 35 9.94 19.64 -0.99
N VAL A 36 10.19 20.87 -0.50
CA VAL A 36 9.16 21.92 -0.37
C VAL A 36 8.58 22.28 -1.73
N ALA A 37 9.42 22.45 -2.75
CA ALA A 37 8.98 22.71 -4.12
C ALA A 37 8.09 21.57 -4.66
N ALA A 38 8.48 20.32 -4.44
CA ALA A 38 7.69 19.15 -4.87
C ALA A 38 6.32 19.07 -4.17
N MET A 39 6.25 19.36 -2.88
CA MET A 39 5.00 19.44 -2.13
C MET A 39 4.10 20.57 -2.66
N HIS A 40 4.66 21.77 -2.87
CA HIS A 40 3.93 22.91 -3.39
C HIS A 40 3.38 22.64 -4.80
N MET A 41 4.24 22.18 -5.71
CA MET A 41 3.85 21.85 -7.09
C MET A 41 2.83 20.69 -7.15
N GLY A 42 2.86 19.77 -6.20
CA GLY A 42 1.87 18.69 -6.06
C GLY A 42 0.50 19.17 -5.57
N GLY A 43 0.41 20.40 -5.05
CA GLY A 43 -0.85 20.99 -4.58
C GLY A 43 -1.05 20.91 -3.06
N ALA A 44 0.00 20.86 -2.24
CA ALA A 44 -0.12 20.98 -0.80
C ALA A 44 -0.61 22.39 -0.41
N HIS A 45 -1.60 22.45 0.46
CA HIS A 45 -2.14 23.69 0.98
C HIS A 45 -1.32 24.23 2.16
N GLU A 46 -0.80 23.32 2.95
CA GLU A 46 0.03 23.60 4.13
C GLU A 46 1.27 22.69 4.10
N ILE A 47 2.43 23.26 4.43
CA ILE A 47 3.70 22.52 4.47
C ILE A 47 4.35 22.72 5.82
N TYR A 48 4.64 21.63 6.51
CA TYR A 48 5.28 21.64 7.83
C TYR A 48 6.67 21.00 7.77
N VAL A 49 7.63 21.62 8.44
CA VAL A 49 9.01 21.10 8.53
C VAL A 49 9.13 20.34 9.86
N MET A 50 8.63 19.13 9.84
CA MET A 50 8.70 18.17 10.94
C MET A 50 8.64 16.74 10.39
N GLY A 51 9.09 15.76 11.14
CA GLY A 51 9.10 14.38 10.70
C GLY A 51 8.86 13.40 11.84
N GLY A 52 8.99 12.11 11.53
CA GLY A 52 8.85 11.04 12.50
C GLY A 52 7.45 10.89 13.07
N ILE A 53 7.36 10.25 14.24
CA ILE A 53 6.09 10.02 14.94
C ILE A 53 5.44 11.32 15.40
N GLN A 54 6.22 12.38 15.61
CA GLN A 54 5.74 13.70 16.03
C GLN A 54 4.86 14.32 14.94
N ALA A 55 5.29 14.25 13.68
CA ALA A 55 4.49 14.74 12.55
C ALA A 55 3.19 13.93 12.40
N VAL A 56 3.29 12.61 12.49
CA VAL A 56 2.15 11.68 12.41
C VAL A 56 1.14 11.97 13.52
N GLY A 57 1.61 12.12 14.77
CA GLY A 57 0.77 12.45 15.92
C GLY A 57 0.13 13.82 15.79
N ALA A 58 0.90 14.84 15.44
CA ALA A 58 0.40 16.21 15.26
C ALA A 58 -0.71 16.29 14.19
N MET A 59 -0.51 15.63 13.04
CA MET A 59 -1.53 15.62 11.99
C MET A 59 -2.78 14.80 12.36
N ALA A 60 -2.63 13.69 13.08
CA ALA A 60 -3.77 12.84 13.44
C ALA A 60 -4.61 13.36 14.59
N ILE A 61 -3.96 13.99 15.59
CA ILE A 61 -4.60 14.41 16.84
C ILE A 61 -4.97 15.89 16.78
N GLY A 62 -4.20 16.67 16.04
CA GLY A 62 -4.24 18.13 16.00
C GLY A 62 -3.34 18.75 17.07
N THR A 63 -3.02 20.02 16.87
CA THR A 63 -2.30 20.90 17.80
C THR A 63 -2.97 22.27 17.77
N GLU A 64 -2.41 23.25 18.47
CA GLU A 64 -2.90 24.63 18.39
C GLU A 64 -2.80 25.24 16.98
N THR A 65 -1.86 24.75 16.15
CA THR A 65 -1.57 25.29 14.83
C THR A 65 -1.86 24.34 13.68
N ILE A 66 -2.13 23.06 13.96
CA ILE A 66 -2.41 22.04 12.95
C ILE A 66 -3.79 21.44 13.24
N GLU A 67 -4.75 21.72 12.38
CA GLU A 67 -6.04 21.03 12.46
C GLU A 67 -5.86 19.54 12.09
N PRO A 68 -6.54 18.62 12.81
CA PRO A 68 -6.41 17.19 12.55
C PRO A 68 -6.87 16.82 11.14
N VAL A 69 -6.26 15.77 10.60
CA VAL A 69 -6.61 15.20 9.30
C VAL A 69 -7.47 13.95 9.45
N HIS A 70 -8.17 13.59 8.38
CA HIS A 70 -8.96 12.37 8.34
C HIS A 70 -8.16 11.16 7.84
N MET A 71 -7.04 11.40 7.15
CA MET A 71 -6.22 10.35 6.56
C MET A 71 -4.73 10.71 6.57
N LEU A 72 -3.88 9.74 6.88
CA LEU A 72 -2.42 9.82 6.84
C LEU A 72 -1.91 8.98 5.67
N VAL A 73 -1.07 9.58 4.84
CA VAL A 73 -0.46 8.90 3.68
C VAL A 73 1.04 9.17 3.61
N GLY A 74 1.74 8.28 2.97
CA GLY A 74 3.17 8.40 2.72
C GLY A 74 4.02 7.32 3.41
N PRO A 75 5.23 7.09 2.87
CA PRO A 75 6.19 6.14 3.41
C PRO A 75 6.88 6.71 4.66
N GLY A 76 7.48 5.82 5.44
CA GLY A 76 8.28 6.19 6.57
C GLY A 76 9.07 5.01 7.14
N ASN A 77 9.88 5.28 8.15
CA ASN A 77 10.60 4.22 8.85
C ASN A 77 9.65 3.38 9.72
N ALA A 78 10.18 2.34 10.37
CA ALA A 78 9.40 1.43 11.22
C ALA A 78 8.60 2.14 12.33
N PHE A 79 9.11 3.25 12.88
CA PHE A 79 8.40 4.02 13.91
C PHE A 79 7.20 4.78 13.33
N VAL A 80 7.35 5.36 12.14
CA VAL A 80 6.25 6.02 11.42
C VAL A 80 5.17 5.00 11.03
N ALA A 81 5.56 3.83 10.54
CA ALA A 81 4.64 2.75 10.21
C ALA A 81 3.86 2.29 11.45
N GLU A 82 4.54 2.13 12.59
CA GLU A 82 3.90 1.76 13.86
C GLU A 82 2.96 2.85 14.38
N ALA A 83 3.34 4.12 14.27
CA ALA A 83 2.47 5.24 14.64
C ALA A 83 1.19 5.27 13.78
N LYS A 84 1.30 5.06 12.49
CA LYS A 84 0.14 4.92 11.59
C LYS A 84 -0.75 3.75 12.01
N ARG A 85 -0.17 2.61 12.35
CA ARG A 85 -0.90 1.43 12.82
C ARG A 85 -1.69 1.71 14.10
N GLN A 86 -1.10 2.39 15.07
CA GLN A 86 -1.76 2.74 16.33
C GLN A 86 -2.88 3.78 16.17
N LEU A 87 -2.77 4.66 15.20
CA LEU A 87 -3.75 5.71 14.91
C LEU A 87 -4.86 5.27 13.95
N TYR A 88 -4.68 4.12 13.29
CA TYR A 88 -5.72 3.55 12.42
C TYR A 88 -7.01 3.29 13.19
N GLY A 89 -8.12 3.72 12.61
CA GLY A 89 -9.42 3.74 13.27
C GLY A 89 -9.81 5.12 13.80
N ARG A 90 -8.85 5.89 14.34
CA ARG A 90 -9.06 7.33 14.61
C ARG A 90 -8.95 8.13 13.31
N VAL A 91 -7.96 7.81 12.49
CA VAL A 91 -7.76 8.34 11.13
C VAL A 91 -7.59 7.19 10.15
N GLY A 92 -7.86 7.41 8.88
CA GLY A 92 -7.50 6.47 7.83
C GLY A 92 -5.99 6.45 7.58
N ILE A 93 -5.50 5.34 7.05
CA ILE A 93 -4.13 5.24 6.52
C ILE A 93 -4.18 4.69 5.10
N ASP A 94 -3.17 5.00 4.30
CA ASP A 94 -3.00 4.49 2.95
C ASP A 94 -2.78 2.97 2.92
N LEU A 95 -1.70 2.55 3.61
CA LEU A 95 -1.24 1.17 3.71
C LEU A 95 -0.17 1.07 4.80
N PHE A 96 0.25 -0.14 5.11
CA PHE A 96 1.39 -0.38 5.98
C PHE A 96 2.66 -0.42 5.14
N ALA A 97 3.47 0.63 5.22
CA ALA A 97 4.76 0.75 4.55
C ALA A 97 5.88 0.81 5.61
N GLY A 98 6.66 -0.25 5.70
CA GLY A 98 7.83 -0.38 6.58
C GLY A 98 9.15 -0.31 5.78
N PRO A 99 10.19 -1.06 6.18
CA PRO A 99 11.43 -1.16 5.44
C PRO A 99 11.20 -1.67 4.02
N THR A 100 11.93 -1.10 3.06
CA THR A 100 11.86 -1.48 1.64
C THR A 100 12.24 -2.95 1.44
N GLU A 101 11.46 -3.64 0.62
CA GLU A 101 11.65 -5.04 0.25
C GLU A 101 11.75 -5.16 -1.28
N THR A 102 12.71 -5.92 -1.78
CA THR A 102 12.90 -6.12 -3.22
C THR A 102 13.07 -7.60 -3.55
N MET A 103 12.44 -8.00 -4.64
CA MET A 103 12.58 -9.33 -5.22
C MET A 103 12.89 -9.20 -6.71
N VAL A 104 13.85 -10.00 -7.17
CA VAL A 104 14.24 -10.12 -8.58
C VAL A 104 13.98 -11.54 -9.04
N ILE A 105 13.03 -11.73 -9.94
CA ILE A 105 12.69 -13.03 -10.55
C ILE A 105 13.33 -13.08 -11.92
N VAL A 106 14.26 -14.00 -12.11
CA VAL A 106 15.15 -14.02 -13.29
C VAL A 106 15.39 -15.42 -13.83
N ASP A 107 15.67 -15.49 -15.11
CA ASP A 107 16.13 -16.70 -15.78
C ASP A 107 17.44 -16.44 -16.55
N HIS A 108 17.78 -17.36 -17.47
CA HIS A 108 19.00 -17.33 -18.29
C HIS A 108 19.08 -16.18 -19.30
N THR A 109 18.04 -15.35 -19.44
CA THR A 109 17.96 -14.28 -20.44
C THR A 109 18.64 -12.99 -19.99
N VAL A 110 19.05 -12.89 -18.74
CA VAL A 110 19.74 -11.73 -18.17
C VAL A 110 21.10 -12.14 -17.59
N ASP A 111 21.95 -11.14 -17.37
CA ASP A 111 23.28 -11.34 -16.80
C ASP A 111 23.33 -11.04 -15.29
N ALA A 112 24.39 -11.54 -14.68
CA ALA A 112 24.61 -11.45 -13.24
C ALA A 112 24.88 -10.00 -12.76
N GLU A 113 25.51 -9.15 -13.58
CA GLU A 113 25.79 -7.76 -13.23
C GLU A 113 24.49 -6.98 -13.04
N LEU A 114 23.52 -7.17 -13.95
CA LEU A 114 22.22 -6.54 -13.87
C LEU A 114 21.47 -6.96 -12.59
N CYS A 115 21.43 -8.27 -12.31
CA CYS A 115 20.79 -8.81 -11.12
C CYS A 115 21.42 -8.27 -9.83
N ALA A 116 22.74 -8.31 -9.72
CA ALA A 116 23.47 -7.83 -8.55
C ALA A 116 23.30 -6.32 -8.34
N THR A 117 23.29 -5.54 -9.43
CA THR A 117 23.09 -4.08 -9.35
C THR A 117 21.72 -3.74 -8.83
N ASP A 118 20.66 -4.40 -9.32
CA ASP A 118 19.29 -4.15 -8.90
C ASP A 118 19.06 -4.57 -7.43
N LEU A 119 19.62 -5.69 -7.00
CA LEU A 119 19.55 -6.14 -5.60
C LEU A 119 20.24 -5.15 -4.64
N LEU A 120 21.50 -4.78 -4.95
CA LEU A 120 22.28 -3.89 -4.10
C LEU A 120 21.76 -2.44 -4.11
N GLY A 121 21.24 -1.97 -5.26
CA GLY A 121 20.62 -0.66 -5.36
C GLY A 121 19.36 -0.50 -4.48
N GLN A 122 18.73 -1.61 -4.10
CA GLN A 122 17.62 -1.60 -3.15
C GLN A 122 18.09 -1.88 -1.71
N ALA A 123 19.10 -2.73 -1.52
CA ALA A 123 19.68 -3.02 -0.22
C ALA A 123 20.30 -1.76 0.46
N GLU A 124 20.69 -0.75 -0.32
CA GLU A 124 21.21 0.53 0.21
C GLU A 124 20.17 1.39 0.94
N HIS A 125 18.87 1.09 0.82
CA HIS A 125 17.80 1.85 1.51
C HIS A 125 17.87 1.79 3.03
N GLY A 126 18.47 0.74 3.60
CA GLY A 126 18.63 0.60 5.04
C GLY A 126 19.20 -0.75 5.46
N TYR A 127 19.74 -0.82 6.64
CA TYR A 127 20.37 -2.03 7.21
C TYR A 127 19.42 -3.24 7.34
N ASN A 128 18.13 -3.05 7.16
CA ASN A 128 17.08 -4.06 7.32
C ASN A 128 16.15 -4.12 6.08
N SER A 129 16.68 -3.87 4.90
CA SER A 129 15.96 -3.89 3.62
C SER A 129 16.16 -5.25 2.93
N PRO A 130 15.20 -6.20 3.00
CA PRO A 130 15.35 -7.50 2.37
C PRO A 130 15.50 -7.40 0.85
N ALA A 131 16.40 -8.19 0.30
CA ALA A 131 16.60 -8.32 -1.14
C ALA A 131 16.70 -9.81 -1.50
N ALA A 132 15.79 -10.28 -2.34
CA ALA A 132 15.73 -11.68 -2.74
C ALA A 132 15.88 -11.84 -4.26
N MET A 133 16.63 -12.84 -4.67
CA MET A 133 16.66 -13.32 -6.04
C MET A 133 16.02 -14.70 -6.12
N ILE A 134 15.11 -14.90 -7.08
CA ILE A 134 14.50 -16.18 -7.38
C ILE A 134 14.83 -16.56 -8.82
N THR A 135 15.38 -17.75 -9.03
CA THR A 135 15.81 -18.20 -10.35
C THR A 135 15.75 -19.72 -10.50
N CYS A 136 15.60 -20.20 -11.75
CA CYS A 136 15.81 -21.61 -12.11
C CYS A 136 17.25 -21.90 -12.60
N SER A 137 18.12 -20.90 -12.63
CA SER A 137 19.49 -21.04 -13.14
C SER A 137 20.50 -21.00 -11.99
N GLU A 138 20.98 -22.17 -11.58
CA GLU A 138 22.05 -22.27 -10.57
C GLU A 138 23.31 -21.50 -11.00
N LYS A 139 23.64 -21.51 -12.28
CA LYS A 139 24.77 -20.76 -12.79
C LYS A 139 24.57 -19.26 -12.61
N LEU A 140 23.41 -18.73 -12.95
CA LEU A 140 23.12 -17.30 -12.79
C LEU A 140 23.13 -16.90 -11.30
N ALA A 141 22.62 -17.74 -10.42
CA ALA A 141 22.67 -17.51 -8.97
C ALA A 141 24.12 -17.41 -8.47
N GLN A 142 24.99 -18.33 -8.85
CA GLN A 142 26.41 -18.33 -8.50
C GLN A 142 27.15 -17.10 -9.07
N ASP A 143 26.94 -16.80 -10.35
CA ASP A 143 27.55 -15.64 -11.01
C ASP A 143 27.09 -14.32 -10.34
N THR A 144 25.80 -14.22 -9.96
CA THR A 144 25.25 -13.05 -9.25
C THR A 144 25.89 -12.86 -7.88
N MET A 145 26.14 -13.92 -7.13
CA MET A 145 26.86 -13.83 -5.86
C MET A 145 28.28 -13.27 -6.04
N ILE A 146 29.00 -13.68 -7.10
CA ILE A 146 30.32 -13.15 -7.44
C ILE A 146 30.23 -11.65 -7.81
N GLU A 147 29.24 -11.27 -8.59
CA GLU A 147 29.00 -9.86 -8.96
C GLU A 147 28.64 -9.00 -7.77
N ILE A 148 27.83 -9.47 -6.83
CA ILE A 148 27.52 -8.78 -5.57
C ILE A 148 28.81 -8.46 -4.82
N GLU A 149 29.70 -9.43 -4.65
CA GLU A 149 31.00 -9.21 -3.99
C GLU A 149 31.87 -8.18 -4.74
N ARG A 150 31.83 -8.20 -6.09
CA ARG A 150 32.57 -7.24 -6.92
C ARG A 150 32.02 -5.83 -6.75
N ILE A 151 30.70 -5.68 -6.84
CA ILE A 151 30.03 -4.37 -6.77
C ILE A 151 30.17 -3.75 -5.39
N LEU A 152 30.06 -4.53 -4.31
CA LEU A 152 30.24 -4.04 -2.95
C LEU A 152 31.64 -3.43 -2.71
N LYS A 153 32.66 -3.80 -3.48
CA LYS A 153 34.01 -3.20 -3.38
C LYS A 153 34.10 -1.79 -3.97
N ILE A 154 33.17 -1.41 -4.84
CA ILE A 154 33.17 -0.14 -5.57
C ILE A 154 31.98 0.76 -5.27
N LEU A 155 30.94 0.22 -4.66
CA LEU A 155 29.71 0.93 -4.35
C LEU A 155 29.95 1.92 -3.19
N PRO A 156 29.71 3.23 -3.36
CA PRO A 156 29.91 4.21 -2.26
C PRO A 156 29.05 3.95 -1.01
N THR A 157 27.89 3.31 -1.17
CA THR A 157 26.93 2.95 -0.11
C THR A 157 27.11 1.51 0.39
N SER A 158 28.28 0.91 0.13
CA SER A 158 28.57 -0.49 0.43
C SER A 158 28.40 -0.87 1.89
N GLU A 159 28.64 0.05 2.84
CA GLU A 159 28.44 -0.21 4.27
C GLU A 159 26.99 -0.64 4.57
N THR A 160 26.03 0.13 4.07
CA THR A 160 24.60 -0.17 4.29
C THR A 160 24.16 -1.37 3.45
N ALA A 161 24.54 -1.40 2.18
CA ALA A 161 24.13 -2.45 1.26
C ALA A 161 24.69 -3.83 1.64
N SER A 162 25.95 -3.93 2.08
CA SER A 162 26.54 -5.18 2.53
C SER A 162 25.89 -5.70 3.80
N ALA A 163 25.67 -4.84 4.79
CA ALA A 163 25.02 -5.24 6.04
C ALA A 163 23.56 -5.70 5.81
N SER A 164 22.84 -5.04 4.89
CA SER A 164 21.51 -5.46 4.51
C SER A 164 21.54 -6.81 3.78
N TRP A 165 22.41 -6.96 2.79
CA TRP A 165 22.54 -8.21 2.05
C TRP A 165 22.97 -9.38 2.93
N GLU A 166 23.96 -9.18 3.81
CA GLU A 166 24.44 -10.23 4.72
C GLU A 166 23.36 -10.77 5.67
N ASN A 167 22.49 -9.88 6.16
CA ASN A 167 21.48 -10.24 7.16
C ASN A 167 20.09 -10.55 6.57
N TYR A 168 19.75 -10.06 5.37
CA TYR A 168 18.42 -10.11 4.78
C TYR A 168 18.43 -10.40 3.28
N GLY A 169 19.57 -10.80 2.73
CA GLY A 169 19.69 -11.23 1.33
C GLY A 169 19.33 -12.70 1.18
N ASP A 170 18.49 -13.03 0.21
CA ASP A 170 18.09 -14.39 -0.11
C ASP A 170 18.41 -14.73 -1.58
N MET A 171 18.98 -15.92 -1.80
CA MET A 171 19.20 -16.50 -3.11
C MET A 171 18.41 -17.80 -3.19
N ILE A 172 17.32 -17.83 -3.96
CA ILE A 172 16.35 -18.92 -4.00
C ILE A 172 16.43 -19.61 -5.35
N LEU A 173 16.78 -20.89 -5.36
CA LEU A 173 16.79 -21.72 -6.54
C LEU A 173 15.52 -22.57 -6.58
N CYS A 174 14.82 -22.52 -7.70
CA CYS A 174 13.59 -23.26 -7.98
C CYS A 174 13.79 -24.18 -9.18
N ASP A 175 12.96 -25.20 -9.28
CA ASP A 175 13.01 -26.14 -10.42
C ASP A 175 12.22 -25.62 -11.64
N THR A 176 11.16 -24.81 -11.41
CA THR A 176 10.26 -24.32 -12.48
C THR A 176 9.80 -22.87 -12.26
N HIS A 177 9.31 -22.23 -13.34
CA HIS A 177 8.68 -20.91 -13.25
C HIS A 177 7.43 -20.90 -12.36
N GLU A 178 6.68 -22.00 -12.35
CA GLU A 178 5.50 -22.16 -11.49
C GLU A 178 5.87 -22.17 -10.01
N GLU A 179 6.99 -22.81 -9.67
CA GLU A 179 7.53 -22.78 -8.31
C GLU A 179 8.04 -21.38 -7.94
N MET A 180 8.80 -20.73 -8.84
CA MET A 180 9.24 -19.33 -8.64
C MET A 180 8.04 -18.41 -8.37
N LEU A 181 6.95 -18.52 -9.14
CA LEU A 181 5.72 -17.77 -8.94
C LEU A 181 5.08 -18.05 -7.57
N GLY A 182 5.04 -19.34 -7.18
CA GLY A 182 4.51 -19.76 -5.87
C GLY A 182 5.28 -19.13 -4.72
N VAL A 183 6.60 -19.21 -4.72
CA VAL A 183 7.50 -18.61 -3.73
C VAL A 183 7.33 -17.09 -3.70
N ALA A 184 7.30 -16.44 -4.87
CA ALA A 184 7.15 -15.01 -4.97
C ALA A 184 5.81 -14.51 -4.39
N ASN A 185 4.70 -15.17 -4.69
CA ASN A 185 3.39 -14.86 -4.11
C ASN A 185 3.34 -15.07 -2.59
N ASP A 186 4.04 -16.08 -2.08
CA ASP A 186 4.13 -16.35 -0.63
C ASP A 186 4.99 -15.31 0.11
N MET A 187 6.05 -14.84 -0.51
CA MET A 187 6.88 -13.76 0.03
C MET A 187 6.17 -12.41 -0.04
N ALA A 188 5.40 -12.15 -1.10
CA ALA A 188 4.56 -10.96 -1.30
C ALA A 188 5.32 -9.65 -1.07
N TYR A 189 6.47 -9.49 -1.71
CA TYR A 189 7.36 -8.35 -1.53
C TYR A 189 6.81 -7.06 -2.13
N GLU A 190 7.32 -5.95 -1.62
CA GLU A 190 6.99 -4.60 -2.04
C GLU A 190 7.30 -4.35 -3.52
N HIS A 191 8.54 -4.55 -3.91
CA HIS A 191 9.01 -4.39 -5.29
C HIS A 191 9.35 -5.75 -5.87
N VAL A 192 8.74 -6.10 -7.00
CA VAL A 192 9.01 -7.34 -7.70
C VAL A 192 9.43 -7.04 -9.13
N GLN A 193 10.69 -7.26 -9.44
CA GLN A 193 11.25 -7.13 -10.77
C GLN A 193 11.31 -8.49 -11.46
N ILE A 194 10.76 -8.57 -12.66
CA ILE A 194 10.68 -9.79 -13.45
C ILE A 194 11.48 -9.59 -14.73
N MET A 195 12.50 -10.42 -14.93
CA MET A 195 13.37 -10.38 -16.11
C MET A 195 13.56 -11.80 -16.61
N THR A 196 12.54 -12.32 -17.30
CA THR A 196 12.46 -13.68 -17.79
C THR A 196 12.00 -13.69 -19.25
N ASP A 197 12.03 -14.85 -19.88
CA ASP A 197 11.39 -15.05 -21.19
C ASP A 197 9.86 -15.15 -21.11
N ARG A 198 9.27 -15.04 -19.88
CA ARG A 198 7.83 -15.16 -19.60
C ARG A 198 7.26 -13.97 -18.80
N ASP A 199 7.75 -12.76 -19.01
CA ASP A 199 7.33 -11.58 -18.23
C ASP A 199 5.80 -11.36 -18.24
N ASP A 200 5.15 -11.50 -19.41
CA ASP A 200 3.69 -11.36 -19.54
C ASP A 200 2.93 -12.47 -18.79
N TRP A 201 3.48 -13.68 -18.76
CA TRP A 201 2.88 -14.77 -17.99
C TRP A 201 2.90 -14.48 -16.48
N TYR A 202 4.00 -13.90 -15.97
CA TYR A 202 4.04 -13.45 -14.57
C TYR A 202 3.05 -12.34 -14.30
N LEU A 203 2.90 -11.36 -15.20
CA LEU A 203 1.91 -10.30 -15.08
C LEU A 203 0.48 -10.84 -14.95
N GLU A 204 0.16 -11.91 -15.69
CA GLU A 204 -1.17 -12.52 -15.67
C GLU A 204 -1.43 -13.41 -14.44
N ASN A 205 -0.38 -13.99 -13.84
CA ASN A 205 -0.52 -15.03 -12.81
C ASN A 205 -0.05 -14.59 -11.42
N MET A 206 0.74 -13.53 -11.30
CA MET A 206 1.18 -13.01 -10.02
C MET A 206 0.13 -12.09 -9.39
N HIS A 207 -0.13 -12.23 -8.09
CA HIS A 207 -1.20 -11.49 -7.40
C HIS A 207 -0.80 -10.89 -6.06
N SER A 208 0.39 -11.19 -5.54
CA SER A 208 0.84 -10.75 -4.20
C SER A 208 2.12 -9.92 -4.31
N TYR A 209 1.97 -8.62 -4.57
CA TYR A 209 3.09 -7.68 -4.72
C TYR A 209 2.65 -6.24 -4.45
N GLY A 210 3.61 -5.35 -4.20
CA GLY A 210 3.35 -3.91 -4.18
C GLY A 210 3.36 -3.31 -5.57
N ALA A 211 4.43 -3.51 -6.34
CA ALA A 211 4.55 -3.12 -7.74
C ALA A 211 5.38 -4.14 -8.53
N LEU A 212 4.99 -4.37 -9.80
CA LEU A 212 5.74 -5.17 -10.77
C LEU A 212 6.54 -4.27 -11.72
N PHE A 213 7.79 -4.72 -12.00
CA PHE A 213 8.69 -4.12 -12.96
C PHE A 213 9.03 -5.17 -14.00
N LEU A 214 8.59 -5.01 -15.24
CA LEU A 214 8.64 -6.04 -16.26
C LEU A 214 9.76 -5.76 -17.25
N GLY A 215 10.60 -6.75 -17.44
CA GLY A 215 11.69 -6.78 -18.38
C GLY A 215 12.96 -6.06 -17.93
N PRO A 216 14.10 -6.40 -18.55
CA PRO A 216 15.43 -5.91 -18.12
C PRO A 216 15.67 -4.41 -18.41
N ARG A 217 14.76 -3.74 -19.13
CA ARG A 217 14.82 -2.29 -19.37
C ARG A 217 14.09 -1.48 -18.31
N THR A 218 13.33 -2.14 -17.43
CA THR A 218 12.58 -1.53 -16.35
C THR A 218 13.25 -1.88 -15.03
N ASN A 219 13.36 -0.93 -14.12
CA ASN A 219 13.86 -1.19 -12.78
C ASN A 219 13.14 -0.35 -11.73
N VAL A 220 13.35 -0.68 -10.47
CA VAL A 220 12.73 0.01 -9.33
C VAL A 220 13.11 1.47 -9.29
N ALA A 221 14.38 1.83 -9.51
CA ALA A 221 14.84 3.22 -9.47
C ALA A 221 14.14 4.11 -10.50
N ASN A 222 13.88 3.61 -11.71
CA ASN A 222 13.10 4.33 -12.73
C ASN A 222 11.63 4.50 -12.29
N GLY A 223 11.01 3.47 -11.73
CA GLY A 223 9.66 3.52 -11.18
C GLY A 223 9.53 4.51 -10.04
N ASP A 224 10.49 4.48 -9.13
CA ASP A 224 10.55 5.36 -7.97
C ASP A 224 10.70 6.84 -8.31
N LYS A 225 11.23 7.17 -9.47
CA LYS A 225 11.62 8.55 -9.79
C LYS A 225 10.86 9.15 -10.96
N VAL A 226 10.68 8.43 -12.08
CA VAL A 226 10.33 9.08 -13.37
C VAL A 226 9.25 8.38 -14.18
N ILE A 227 8.93 7.10 -13.98
CA ILE A 227 7.91 6.38 -14.77
C ILE A 227 6.50 6.88 -14.47
N GLY A 228 6.23 7.30 -13.22
CA GLY A 228 4.95 7.91 -12.84
C GLY A 228 4.05 7.05 -11.94
N THR A 229 4.34 5.77 -11.76
CA THR A 229 3.66 4.94 -10.75
C THR A 229 4.04 5.38 -9.33
N ASN A 230 3.12 5.23 -8.38
CA ASN A 230 3.39 5.62 -7.00
C ASN A 230 4.27 4.60 -6.29
N HIS A 231 5.33 5.06 -5.66
CA HIS A 231 6.27 4.22 -4.93
C HIS A 231 5.95 4.03 -3.44
N THR A 232 4.83 4.56 -2.95
CA THR A 232 4.34 4.25 -1.60
C THR A 232 3.61 2.93 -1.67
N LEU A 233 4.29 1.86 -1.31
CA LEU A 233 3.91 0.48 -1.56
C LEU A 233 3.76 -0.31 -0.25
N PRO A 234 2.99 -1.40 -0.25
CA PRO A 234 2.82 -2.24 0.93
C PRO A 234 4.05 -3.13 1.16
N THR A 235 4.46 -3.25 2.42
CA THR A 235 5.55 -4.14 2.88
C THR A 235 5.02 -5.21 3.82
N LYS A 236 5.89 -6.12 4.27
CA LYS A 236 5.58 -7.15 5.26
C LYS A 236 4.35 -7.98 4.90
N LYS A 237 4.35 -8.44 3.66
CA LYS A 237 3.30 -9.28 3.07
C LYS A 237 1.93 -8.58 2.90
N ALA A 238 1.84 -7.27 3.10
CA ALA A 238 0.61 -6.54 2.84
C ALA A 238 0.23 -6.51 1.35
N GLY A 239 1.17 -6.79 0.44
CA GLY A 239 0.92 -7.02 -0.98
C GLY A 239 -0.11 -8.12 -1.28
N ARG A 240 -0.45 -8.97 -0.30
CA ARG A 240 -1.49 -10.00 -0.41
C ARG A 240 -2.92 -9.45 -0.43
N TYR A 241 -3.15 -8.24 0.08
CA TYR A 241 -4.50 -7.67 0.20
C TYR A 241 -4.59 -6.19 -0.21
N THR A 242 -3.49 -5.53 -0.50
CA THR A 242 -3.49 -4.12 -0.94
C THR A 242 -2.33 -3.84 -1.88
N GLY A 243 -2.50 -2.87 -2.76
CA GLY A 243 -1.44 -2.33 -3.61
C GLY A 243 -0.95 -0.97 -3.11
N GLY A 244 -0.20 -0.26 -3.96
CA GLY A 244 0.35 1.06 -3.68
C GLY A 244 -0.67 2.17 -3.49
N LEU A 245 -0.18 3.34 -3.13
CA LEU A 245 -0.99 4.55 -3.01
C LEU A 245 -1.54 4.97 -4.39
N TRP A 246 -2.82 5.18 -4.47
CA TRP A 246 -3.54 5.63 -5.67
C TRP A 246 -4.75 6.46 -5.29
N VAL A 247 -5.39 7.11 -6.26
CA VAL A 247 -6.54 8.00 -6.02
C VAL A 247 -7.67 7.32 -5.26
N GLY A 248 -7.91 6.03 -5.48
CA GLY A 248 -8.96 5.27 -4.80
C GLY A 248 -8.76 5.14 -3.29
N LYS A 249 -7.55 5.33 -2.76
CA LYS A 249 -7.32 5.35 -1.29
C LYS A 249 -7.99 6.55 -0.61
N PHE A 250 -8.24 7.63 -1.34
CA PHE A 250 -8.93 8.82 -0.85
C PHE A 250 -10.43 8.81 -1.09
N LEU A 251 -10.95 7.83 -1.84
CA LEU A 251 -12.36 7.70 -2.13
C LEU A 251 -13.05 6.90 -1.02
N LYS A 252 -14.23 7.37 -0.63
CA LYS A 252 -15.11 6.66 0.29
C LYS A 252 -16.32 6.13 -0.46
N THR A 253 -16.68 4.88 -0.20
CA THR A 253 -17.94 4.32 -0.68
C THR A 253 -19.03 4.58 0.34
N HIS A 254 -20.16 5.12 -0.11
CA HIS A 254 -21.36 5.31 0.69
C HIS A 254 -22.53 4.61 0.01
N SER A 255 -23.40 4.01 0.79
CA SER A 255 -24.69 3.51 0.32
C SER A 255 -25.81 4.45 0.76
N TYR A 256 -26.85 4.56 -0.06
CA TYR A 256 -28.12 5.16 0.32
C TYR A 256 -29.25 4.21 -0.05
N GLN A 257 -30.39 4.32 0.65
CA GLN A 257 -31.54 3.49 0.43
C GLN A 257 -32.78 4.38 0.40
N ARG A 258 -33.67 4.11 -0.56
CA ARG A 258 -34.98 4.77 -0.68
C ARG A 258 -36.02 3.75 -1.10
N ILE A 259 -37.14 3.72 -0.41
CA ILE A 259 -38.33 2.99 -0.81
C ILE A 259 -39.36 4.04 -1.28
N GLU A 260 -39.79 3.94 -2.53
CA GLU A 260 -40.53 5.02 -3.19
C GLU A 260 -42.04 4.78 -3.25
N THR A 261 -42.49 3.52 -3.05
CA THR A 261 -43.94 3.18 -3.09
C THR A 261 -44.40 2.51 -1.83
N ASP A 262 -45.70 2.61 -1.54
CA ASP A 262 -46.34 1.99 -0.38
C ASP A 262 -46.29 0.47 -0.47
N GLU A 263 -46.48 -0.09 -1.67
CA GLU A 263 -46.40 -1.53 -1.92
C GLU A 263 -44.97 -2.07 -1.63
N ALA A 264 -43.94 -1.33 -2.07
CA ALA A 264 -42.57 -1.70 -1.78
C ALA A 264 -42.24 -1.58 -0.29
N ALA A 265 -42.76 -0.55 0.39
CA ALA A 265 -42.61 -0.38 1.84
C ALA A 265 -43.27 -1.49 2.64
N GLN A 266 -44.46 -1.93 2.20
CA GLN A 266 -45.16 -3.09 2.77
C GLN A 266 -44.31 -4.37 2.58
N LEU A 267 -43.96 -4.69 1.35
CA LEU A 267 -43.24 -5.93 1.00
C LEU A 267 -41.90 -6.04 1.76
N VAL A 268 -41.08 -5.00 1.70
CA VAL A 268 -39.77 -4.98 2.38
C VAL A 268 -39.98 -5.02 3.89
N GLY A 269 -40.98 -4.35 4.40
CA GLY A 269 -41.32 -4.33 5.83
C GLY A 269 -41.74 -5.70 6.34
N GLU A 270 -42.55 -6.47 5.61
CA GLU A 270 -42.98 -7.84 5.99
C GLU A 270 -41.78 -8.76 6.11
N TYR A 271 -40.91 -8.81 5.12
CA TYR A 271 -39.72 -9.66 5.16
C TYR A 271 -38.71 -9.19 6.20
N GLY A 272 -38.53 -7.88 6.33
CA GLY A 272 -37.65 -7.27 7.35
C GLY A 272 -38.12 -7.61 8.78
N SER A 273 -39.41 -7.53 9.02
CA SER A 273 -40.01 -7.89 10.31
C SER A 273 -39.71 -9.34 10.68
N ARG A 274 -40.00 -10.28 9.76
CA ARG A 274 -39.77 -11.71 9.96
C ARG A 274 -38.31 -12.02 10.27
N LEU A 275 -37.40 -11.42 9.52
CA LEU A 275 -35.96 -11.60 9.75
C LEU A 275 -35.53 -11.04 11.10
N CYS A 276 -35.98 -9.83 11.45
CA CYS A 276 -35.65 -9.21 12.74
C CYS A 276 -36.19 -10.05 13.96
N ILE A 277 -37.38 -10.61 13.86
CA ILE A 277 -37.89 -11.51 14.91
C ILE A 277 -37.05 -12.78 14.99
N LEU A 278 -36.70 -13.39 13.87
CA LEU A 278 -35.83 -14.57 13.82
C LEU A 278 -34.46 -14.31 14.47
N GLU A 279 -33.92 -13.10 14.31
CA GLU A 279 -32.67 -12.66 14.93
C GLU A 279 -32.83 -12.18 16.38
N GLY A 280 -34.05 -12.10 16.92
CA GLY A 280 -34.33 -11.61 18.26
C GLY A 280 -34.35 -10.07 18.41
N PHE A 281 -34.37 -9.32 17.30
CA PHE A 281 -34.40 -7.87 17.29
C PHE A 281 -35.82 -7.31 17.21
N VAL A 282 -36.59 -7.43 18.28
CA VAL A 282 -38.00 -6.98 18.35
C VAL A 282 -38.15 -5.49 18.02
N GLY A 283 -37.28 -4.62 18.52
CA GLY A 283 -37.31 -3.20 18.20
C GLY A 283 -37.06 -2.91 16.70
N HIS A 284 -36.20 -3.67 16.01
CA HIS A 284 -36.02 -3.57 14.57
C HIS A 284 -37.25 -4.10 13.82
N ALA A 285 -37.85 -5.22 14.30
CA ALA A 285 -39.08 -5.71 13.74
C ALA A 285 -40.18 -4.65 13.79
N GLU A 286 -40.29 -3.90 14.89
CA GLU A 286 -41.26 -2.82 15.02
C GLU A 286 -41.00 -1.63 14.06
N GLN A 287 -39.74 -1.36 13.72
CA GLN A 287 -39.44 -0.40 12.65
C GLN A 287 -40.03 -0.83 11.31
N CYS A 288 -40.03 -2.12 11.03
CA CYS A 288 -40.65 -2.72 9.85
C CYS A 288 -42.19 -2.71 9.99
N ASN A 289 -42.70 -3.24 11.11
CA ASN A 289 -44.13 -3.39 11.38
C ASN A 289 -44.89 -2.05 11.29
N VAL A 290 -44.36 -0.96 11.82
CA VAL A 290 -45.03 0.34 11.75
C VAL A 290 -45.18 0.81 10.30
N ARG A 291 -44.25 0.45 9.42
CA ARG A 291 -44.34 0.76 7.99
C ARG A 291 -45.37 -0.10 7.28
N VAL A 292 -45.40 -1.41 7.59
CA VAL A 292 -46.42 -2.33 7.06
C VAL A 292 -47.83 -1.91 7.52
N ARG A 293 -48.01 -1.54 8.78
CA ARG A 293 -49.30 -1.00 9.29
C ARG A 293 -49.69 0.30 8.56
N ARG A 294 -48.74 1.23 8.37
CA ARG A 294 -49.01 2.55 7.81
C ARG A 294 -49.25 2.53 6.31
N TYR A 295 -48.41 1.83 5.57
CA TYR A 295 -48.38 1.85 4.10
C TYR A 295 -49.08 0.62 3.49
N GLY A 296 -49.07 -0.53 4.17
CA GLY A 296 -49.75 -1.75 3.72
C GLY A 296 -51.12 -1.97 4.30
N GLY A 297 -51.56 -1.19 5.27
CA GLY A 297 -52.87 -1.31 5.90
C GLY A 297 -53.06 -2.59 6.73
N LYS A 298 -52.01 -3.39 6.96
CA LYS A 298 -52.07 -4.62 7.74
C LYS A 298 -52.00 -4.35 9.25
N ASN A 299 -52.81 -5.05 10.03
CA ASN A 299 -52.74 -5.00 11.50
C ASN A 299 -51.74 -6.04 12.00
N ILE A 300 -50.58 -5.63 12.45
CA ILE A 300 -49.54 -6.47 13.06
C ILE A 300 -49.47 -6.11 14.54
N PRO A 301 -49.68 -7.05 15.48
CA PRO A 301 -49.51 -6.80 16.90
C PRO A 301 -48.07 -6.39 17.21
N TYR A 302 -47.89 -5.59 18.26
CA TYR A 302 -46.60 -5.12 18.69
C TYR A 302 -45.70 -6.27 19.17
N GLY A 303 -44.51 -6.39 18.65
CA GLY A 303 -43.52 -7.41 19.00
C GLY A 303 -43.68 -8.72 18.24
N GLU A 304 -44.63 -8.82 17.31
CA GLU A 304 -44.84 -9.99 16.48
C GLU A 304 -44.25 -9.82 15.08
N ALA A 305 -44.03 -10.92 14.37
CA ALA A 305 -43.61 -10.91 12.98
C ALA A 305 -44.81 -10.53 12.07
N ALA A 306 -44.52 -9.79 11.01
CA ALA A 306 -45.47 -9.63 9.90
C ALA A 306 -45.61 -10.96 9.14
N GLU A 307 -46.85 -11.46 9.07
CA GLU A 307 -47.18 -12.67 8.31
C GLU A 307 -47.26 -12.43 6.80
#